data_65bd9686cf6eeb6c321191bfe4c42c1d
#
_entry.id   65bd9686cf6eeb6c321191bfe4c42c1d
#
_cell.length_a   1.000
_cell.length_b   1.000
_cell.length_c   1.000
_cell.angle_alpha   90.00
_cell.angle_beta   90.00
_cell.angle_gamma   90.00
#
_symmetry.space_group_name_H-M   'P 1'
#
loop_
_entity.id
_entity.type
_entity.pdbx_description
1 polymer ?
#
loop_
_entity_poly.entity_id
_entity_poly.type
_entity_poly.pdbx_seq_one_letter_code
_entity_poly.pdbx_strand_id
1 'polypeptide(L)'
;GDKVLVQTPVYNCFFSSIRNDGCVAEYNHLRYEDGVYTIDFEDLECKAADPSVKLMLLCNPHNPAGRVWSREELEKIADICLRNGVFVVADEIHCELVYPGHRYTPFASLSEEALLHSVTCISPSKAFNLAGIQIANIVAADEEVRKKIDRAINVNEVCDVNSFAVDALVAAYGEGEEWLEELKRYLYGNYET
;
A
#
# COMPACT_ATOMS: atom_id res chain seq x y z
N GLY A 1 -12.01 19.83 6.58
CA GLY A 1 -12.08 18.37 6.68
C GLY A 1 -10.70 17.79 6.89
N ASP A 2 -10.66 16.54 7.32
CA ASP A 2 -9.40 15.86 7.51
C ASP A 2 -8.68 15.66 6.17
N LYS A 3 -7.36 15.72 6.23
CA LYS A 3 -6.50 15.52 5.06
C LYS A 3 -5.86 14.14 5.05
N VAL A 4 -5.70 13.61 3.84
CA VAL A 4 -5.01 12.34 3.59
C VAL A 4 -3.80 12.61 2.70
N LEU A 5 -2.62 12.27 3.19
CA LEU A 5 -1.35 12.46 2.51
C LEU A 5 -1.13 11.36 1.47
N VAL A 6 -0.74 11.74 0.26
CA VAL A 6 -0.44 10.82 -0.85
C VAL A 6 0.81 11.27 -1.61
N GLN A 7 1.62 10.33 -2.05
CA GLN A 7 2.84 10.57 -2.84
C GLN A 7 2.52 10.49 -4.33
N THR A 8 2.59 11.60 -5.03
CA THR A 8 2.20 11.66 -6.45
C THR A 8 3.41 11.70 -7.40
N PRO A 9 3.29 11.08 -8.62
CA PRO A 9 2.10 10.40 -9.15
C PRO A 9 1.79 9.10 -8.41
N VAL A 10 0.50 8.77 -8.25
CA VAL A 10 0.05 7.56 -7.55
C VAL A 10 -1.22 7.00 -8.22
N TYR A 11 -1.59 5.79 -7.87
CA TYR A 11 -2.78 5.11 -8.35
C TYR A 11 -4.03 5.98 -8.20
N ASN A 12 -4.76 6.17 -9.31
CA ASN A 12 -5.85 7.16 -9.39
C ASN A 12 -7.02 6.90 -8.44
N CYS A 13 -7.26 5.64 -8.06
CA CYS A 13 -8.33 5.32 -7.13
C CYS A 13 -8.09 5.85 -5.71
N PHE A 14 -6.85 6.18 -5.32
CA PHE A 14 -6.58 6.88 -4.05
C PHE A 14 -7.33 8.19 -3.97
N PHE A 15 -7.32 8.99 -5.04
CA PHE A 15 -8.02 10.28 -5.08
C PHE A 15 -9.54 10.14 -5.00
N SER A 16 -10.10 9.11 -5.65
CA SER A 16 -11.54 8.87 -5.58
C SER A 16 -11.96 8.39 -4.19
N SER A 17 -11.18 7.51 -3.54
CA SER A 17 -11.44 7.05 -2.18
C SER A 17 -11.41 8.21 -1.20
N ILE A 18 -10.35 9.03 -1.20
CA ILE A 18 -10.22 10.20 -0.34
C ILE A 18 -11.42 11.15 -0.49
N ARG A 19 -11.80 11.44 -1.72
CA ARG A 19 -12.93 12.34 -2.02
C ARG A 19 -14.27 11.74 -1.59
N ASN A 20 -14.48 10.45 -1.81
CA ASN A 20 -15.74 9.77 -1.48
C ASN A 20 -15.95 9.71 0.04
N ASP A 21 -14.87 9.67 0.83
CA ASP A 21 -14.92 9.72 2.29
C ASP A 21 -14.97 11.16 2.84
N GLY A 22 -15.13 12.16 1.97
CA GLY A 22 -15.27 13.57 2.37
C GLY A 22 -13.95 14.20 2.85
N CYS A 23 -12.83 13.54 2.60
CA CYS A 23 -11.50 14.01 2.96
C CYS A 23 -10.86 14.83 1.83
N VAL A 24 -9.77 15.51 2.12
CA VAL A 24 -8.98 16.31 1.19
C VAL A 24 -7.62 15.64 0.97
N ALA A 25 -7.21 15.47 -0.28
CA ALA A 25 -5.89 14.96 -0.59
C ALA A 25 -4.82 16.05 -0.36
N GLU A 26 -3.78 15.70 0.38
CA GLU A 26 -2.55 16.47 0.54
C GLU A 26 -1.44 15.79 -0.26
N TYR A 27 -0.74 16.54 -1.12
CA TYR A 27 0.17 15.96 -2.11
C TYR A 27 1.63 16.12 -1.70
N ASN A 28 2.33 15.02 -1.46
CA ASN A 28 3.79 14.98 -1.46
C ASN A 28 4.25 14.56 -2.85
N HIS A 29 4.72 15.52 -3.66
CA HIS A 29 5.16 15.23 -5.02
C HIS A 29 6.51 14.52 -5.00
N LEU A 30 6.59 13.34 -5.63
CA LEU A 30 7.86 12.67 -5.86
C LEU A 30 8.72 13.51 -6.80
N ARG A 31 10.00 13.61 -6.52
CA ARG A 31 10.99 14.21 -7.43
C ARG A 31 11.34 13.19 -8.51
N TYR A 32 11.47 13.66 -9.74
CA TYR A 32 11.88 12.81 -10.87
C TYR A 32 13.14 13.37 -11.49
N GLU A 33 14.23 12.61 -11.35
CA GLU A 33 15.55 13.00 -11.88
C GLU A 33 16.22 11.75 -12.48
N ASP A 34 16.80 11.90 -13.67
CA ASP A 34 17.54 10.85 -14.38
C ASP A 34 16.80 9.50 -14.49
N GLY A 35 15.49 9.54 -14.71
CA GLY A 35 14.67 8.32 -14.84
C GLY A 35 14.22 7.71 -13.53
N VAL A 36 14.54 8.30 -12.38
CA VAL A 36 14.24 7.76 -11.06
C VAL A 36 13.34 8.69 -10.27
N TYR A 37 12.31 8.12 -9.65
CA TYR A 37 11.49 8.82 -8.68
C TYR A 37 12.10 8.71 -7.28
N THR A 38 12.15 9.82 -6.54
CA THR A 38 12.61 9.88 -5.15
C THR A 38 11.61 10.63 -4.28
N ILE A 39 11.65 10.37 -2.98
CA ILE A 39 10.75 11.02 -2.01
C ILE A 39 11.34 12.38 -1.62
N ASP A 40 10.51 13.43 -1.68
CA ASP A 40 10.82 14.71 -1.05
C ASP A 40 10.48 14.65 0.43
N PHE A 41 11.46 14.28 1.26
CA PHE A 41 11.25 14.12 2.70
C PHE A 41 11.06 15.45 3.44
N GLU A 42 11.61 16.56 2.92
CA GLU A 42 11.40 17.89 3.53
C GLU A 42 9.95 18.32 3.35
N ASP A 43 9.41 18.14 2.15
CA ASP A 43 8.01 18.42 1.85
C ASP A 43 7.07 17.45 2.60
N LEU A 44 7.44 16.17 2.70
CA LEU A 44 6.69 15.17 3.47
C LEU A 44 6.56 15.56 4.95
N GLU A 45 7.68 15.95 5.58
CA GLU A 45 7.71 16.41 6.97
C GLU A 45 6.84 17.65 7.20
N CYS A 46 7.00 18.63 6.31
CA CYS A 46 6.22 19.88 6.39
C CYS A 46 4.72 19.61 6.32
N LYS A 47 4.29 18.70 5.43
CA LYS A 47 2.87 18.37 5.26
C LYS A 47 2.33 17.48 6.37
N ALA A 48 3.11 16.53 6.85
CA ALA A 48 2.72 15.69 7.97
C ALA A 48 2.53 16.49 9.26
N ALA A 49 3.25 17.61 9.42
CA ALA A 49 3.12 18.51 10.58
C ALA A 49 1.80 19.31 10.60
N ASP A 50 1.04 19.35 9.50
CA ASP A 50 -0.29 19.95 9.51
C ASP A 50 -1.25 19.11 10.37
N PRO A 51 -1.83 19.66 11.46
CA PRO A 51 -2.71 18.89 12.34
C PRO A 51 -3.99 18.39 11.69
N SER A 52 -4.34 18.86 10.50
CA SER A 52 -5.45 18.34 9.71
C SER A 52 -5.09 17.07 8.92
N VAL A 53 -3.81 16.76 8.73
CA VAL A 53 -3.35 15.51 8.12
C VAL A 53 -3.46 14.38 9.14
N LYS A 54 -4.31 13.41 8.88
CA LYS A 54 -4.63 12.30 9.81
C LYS A 54 -4.13 10.95 9.32
N LEU A 55 -3.99 10.81 8.01
CA LEU A 55 -3.70 9.54 7.38
C LEU A 55 -2.76 9.73 6.20
N MET A 56 -1.88 8.77 5.98
CA MET A 56 -1.11 8.62 4.74
C MET A 56 -1.55 7.35 4.03
N LEU A 57 -1.89 7.45 2.74
CA LEU A 57 -2.01 6.31 1.85
C LEU A 57 -0.66 6.07 1.18
N LEU A 58 0.05 5.06 1.65
CA LEU A 58 1.36 4.66 1.14
C LEU A 58 1.19 3.56 0.08
N CYS A 59 1.77 3.74 -1.10
CA CYS A 59 1.85 2.70 -2.12
C CYS A 59 3.24 2.05 -2.07
N ASN A 60 3.32 0.76 -1.73
CA ASN A 60 4.59 0.04 -1.50
C ASN A 60 4.51 -1.43 -1.96
N PRO A 61 5.06 -1.83 -3.10
CA PRO A 61 5.75 -1.02 -4.13
C PRO A 61 4.86 0.02 -4.80
N HIS A 62 5.48 1.08 -5.32
CA HIS A 62 4.78 2.28 -5.76
C HIS A 62 4.34 2.23 -7.23
N ASN A 63 3.05 2.33 -7.46
CA ASN A 63 2.41 2.44 -8.78
C ASN A 63 1.90 3.88 -8.98
N PRO A 64 2.24 4.59 -10.09
CA PRO A 64 2.90 4.11 -11.31
C PRO A 64 4.42 4.36 -11.36
N ALA A 65 5.04 4.90 -10.31
CA ALA A 65 6.45 5.27 -10.33
C ALA A 65 7.42 4.07 -10.52
N GLY A 66 6.93 2.83 -10.34
CA GLY A 66 7.73 1.62 -10.50
C GLY A 66 8.83 1.49 -9.44
N ARG A 67 8.62 2.07 -8.24
CA ARG A 67 9.60 2.06 -7.15
C ARG A 67 9.29 0.99 -6.12
N VAL A 68 10.32 0.25 -5.75
CA VAL A 68 10.37 -0.53 -4.51
C VAL A 68 11.13 0.32 -3.49
N TRP A 69 10.44 0.83 -2.48
CA TRP A 69 11.07 1.68 -1.47
C TRP A 69 12.07 0.89 -0.65
N SER A 70 13.24 1.48 -0.40
CA SER A 70 14.22 0.86 0.48
C SER A 70 13.73 0.84 1.93
N ARG A 71 14.33 -0.03 2.75
CA ARG A 71 14.03 -0.06 4.19
C ARG A 71 14.24 1.30 4.85
N GLU A 72 15.32 1.97 4.48
CA GLU A 72 15.70 3.28 5.02
C GLU A 72 14.71 4.38 4.60
N GLU A 73 14.19 4.32 3.36
CA GLU A 73 13.13 5.23 2.90
C GLU A 73 11.84 5.00 3.69
N LEU A 74 11.46 3.74 3.90
CA LEU A 74 10.26 3.39 4.67
C LEU A 74 10.40 3.74 6.16
N GLU A 75 11.57 3.55 6.77
CA GLU A 75 11.85 3.94 8.15
C GLU A 75 11.73 5.47 8.34
N LYS A 76 12.19 6.26 7.38
CA LYS A 76 12.00 7.72 7.39
C LYS A 76 10.53 8.12 7.27
N ILE A 77 9.76 7.46 6.40
CA ILE A 77 8.29 7.68 6.30
C ILE A 77 7.64 7.36 7.64
N ALA A 78 7.97 6.20 8.23
CA ALA A 78 7.40 5.76 9.50
C ALA A 78 7.71 6.76 10.63
N ASP A 79 8.96 7.20 10.75
CA ASP A 79 9.39 8.18 11.75
C ASP A 79 8.63 9.52 11.60
N ILE A 80 8.51 10.05 10.38
CA ILE A 80 7.75 11.27 10.10
C ILE A 80 6.28 11.10 10.48
N CYS A 81 5.64 10.01 10.05
CA CYS A 81 4.24 9.77 10.33
C CYS A 81 3.97 9.60 11.83
N LEU A 82 4.78 8.79 12.52
CA LEU A 82 4.64 8.53 13.95
C LEU A 82 4.81 9.80 14.79
N ARG A 83 5.85 10.61 14.52
CA ARG A 83 6.09 11.85 15.24
C ARG A 83 4.96 12.88 15.11
N ASN A 84 4.28 12.87 13.96
CA ASN A 84 3.20 13.80 13.66
C ASN A 84 1.79 13.21 13.90
N GLY A 85 1.69 11.98 14.41
CA GLY A 85 0.41 11.32 14.69
C GLY A 85 -0.39 10.98 13.42
N VAL A 86 0.30 10.77 12.29
CA VAL A 86 -0.29 10.39 11.01
C VAL A 86 -0.36 8.87 10.92
N PHE A 87 -1.56 8.32 10.79
CA PHE A 87 -1.76 6.88 10.64
C PHE A 87 -1.46 6.42 9.21
N VAL A 88 -0.83 5.26 9.01
CA VAL A 88 -0.44 4.77 7.68
C VAL A 88 -1.35 3.64 7.21
N VAL A 89 -1.94 3.78 6.02
CA VAL A 89 -2.53 2.68 5.26
C VAL A 89 -1.59 2.34 4.11
N ALA A 90 -0.92 1.21 4.24
CA ALA A 90 0.03 0.72 3.24
C ALA A 90 -0.69 -0.18 2.23
N ASP A 91 -0.85 0.31 1.01
CA ASP A 91 -1.28 -0.49 -0.13
C ASP A 91 -0.07 -1.25 -0.68
N GLU A 92 0.01 -2.51 -0.33
CA GLU A 92 1.11 -3.41 -0.67
C GLU A 92 0.70 -4.48 -1.70
N ILE A 93 -0.31 -4.20 -2.50
CA ILE A 93 -0.87 -5.12 -3.50
C ILE A 93 0.14 -5.62 -4.54
N HIS A 94 1.24 -4.89 -4.75
CA HIS A 94 2.31 -5.25 -5.69
C HIS A 94 3.51 -5.94 -5.03
N CYS A 95 3.43 -6.29 -3.75
CA CYS A 95 4.56 -6.78 -2.95
C CYS A 95 5.26 -8.01 -3.52
N GLU A 96 4.55 -8.86 -4.25
CA GLU A 96 5.08 -10.10 -4.83
C GLU A 96 5.64 -9.93 -6.25
N LEU A 97 5.39 -8.77 -6.90
CA LEU A 97 5.85 -8.48 -8.27
C LEU A 97 7.17 -7.69 -8.31
N VAL A 98 8.07 -7.98 -7.37
CA VAL A 98 9.38 -7.31 -7.29
C VAL A 98 10.39 -8.05 -8.15
N TYR A 99 11.12 -7.30 -8.99
CA TYR A 99 12.12 -7.83 -9.91
C TYR A 99 13.44 -8.21 -9.22
N PRO A 100 14.27 -9.06 -9.86
CA PRO A 100 15.58 -9.45 -9.33
C PRO A 100 16.44 -8.23 -8.95
N GLY A 101 17.17 -8.35 -7.85
CA GLY A 101 18.03 -7.27 -7.33
C GLY A 101 17.31 -6.26 -6.43
N HIS A 102 15.99 -6.32 -6.33
CA HIS A 102 15.18 -5.50 -5.43
C HIS A 102 14.56 -6.36 -4.33
N ARG A 103 14.34 -5.77 -3.16
CA ARG A 103 13.72 -6.46 -2.04
C ARG A 103 12.56 -5.63 -1.49
N TYR A 104 11.38 -6.20 -1.52
CA TYR A 104 10.22 -5.65 -0.82
C TYR A 104 10.40 -5.75 0.70
N THR A 105 10.02 -4.69 1.39
CA THR A 105 9.96 -4.62 2.85
C THR A 105 8.54 -4.24 3.26
N PRO A 106 7.81 -5.09 4.01
CA PRO A 106 6.50 -4.73 4.53
C PRO A 106 6.62 -3.54 5.49
N PHE A 107 5.77 -2.53 5.35
CA PHE A 107 5.80 -1.35 6.23
C PHE A 107 5.61 -1.73 7.71
N ALA A 108 4.68 -2.64 7.98
CA ALA A 108 4.42 -3.15 9.32
C ALA A 108 5.59 -3.92 9.97
N SER A 109 6.62 -4.30 9.20
CA SER A 109 7.80 -5.01 9.71
C SER A 109 8.94 -4.10 10.18
N LEU A 110 8.78 -2.78 10.06
CA LEU A 110 9.84 -1.82 10.38
C LEU A 110 10.11 -1.73 11.89
N SER A 111 9.04 -1.61 12.68
CA SER A 111 9.08 -1.56 14.15
C SER A 111 7.73 -1.96 14.75
N GLU A 112 7.69 -2.18 16.06
CA GLU A 112 6.43 -2.43 16.78
C GLU A 112 5.47 -1.22 16.70
N GLU A 113 6.02 -0.01 16.75
CA GLU A 113 5.23 1.22 16.60
C GLU A 113 4.64 1.34 15.20
N ALA A 114 5.41 1.09 14.15
CA ALA A 114 4.91 1.07 12.77
C ALA A 114 3.82 0.00 12.58
N LEU A 115 3.98 -1.18 13.18
CA LEU A 115 2.99 -2.25 13.15
C LEU A 115 1.67 -1.82 13.80
N LEU A 116 1.71 -1.16 14.96
CA LEU A 116 0.50 -0.75 15.69
C LEU A 116 -0.18 0.48 15.09
N HIS A 117 0.56 1.34 14.38
CA HIS A 117 0.06 2.57 13.77
C HIS A 117 -0.11 2.46 12.25
N SER A 118 -0.28 1.25 11.76
CA SER A 118 -0.55 1.03 10.34
C SER A 118 -1.55 -0.08 10.08
N VAL A 119 -2.04 -0.06 8.84
CA VAL A 119 -2.83 -1.13 8.23
C VAL A 119 -2.17 -1.50 6.92
N THR A 120 -2.02 -2.81 6.67
CA THR A 120 -1.53 -3.33 5.39
C THR A 120 -2.67 -3.90 4.57
N CYS A 121 -2.76 -3.47 3.31
CA CYS A 121 -3.72 -3.98 2.33
C CYS A 121 -2.98 -4.79 1.27
N ILE A 122 -3.31 -6.08 1.13
CA ILE A 122 -2.74 -7.00 0.14
C ILE A 122 -3.83 -7.79 -0.58
N SER A 123 -3.53 -8.26 -1.78
CA SER A 123 -4.45 -9.09 -2.55
C SER A 123 -3.68 -9.94 -3.58
N PRO A 124 -4.12 -11.18 -3.85
CA PRO A 124 -3.53 -12.00 -4.90
C PRO A 124 -3.86 -11.50 -6.31
N SER A 125 -4.74 -10.50 -6.43
CA SER A 125 -5.32 -10.07 -7.69
C SER A 125 -4.30 -9.58 -8.74
N LYS A 126 -3.22 -8.94 -8.31
CA LYS A 126 -2.16 -8.44 -9.22
C LYS A 126 -1.13 -9.52 -9.51
N ALA A 127 -0.61 -10.17 -8.48
CA ALA A 127 0.42 -11.19 -8.60
C ALA A 127 -0.07 -12.45 -9.37
N PHE A 128 -1.34 -12.83 -9.18
CA PHE A 128 -1.90 -14.07 -9.75
C PHE A 128 -3.00 -13.83 -10.79
N ASN A 129 -3.13 -12.61 -11.30
CA ASN A 129 -4.13 -12.25 -12.31
C ASN A 129 -5.59 -12.60 -11.90
N LEU A 130 -5.93 -12.39 -10.63
CA LEU A 130 -7.23 -12.75 -10.03
C LEU A 130 -8.12 -11.53 -9.74
N ALA A 131 -7.94 -10.43 -10.47
CA ALA A 131 -8.69 -9.19 -10.20
C ALA A 131 -10.22 -9.36 -10.23
N GLY A 132 -10.73 -10.25 -11.10
CA GLY A 132 -12.15 -10.54 -11.23
C GLY A 132 -12.76 -11.27 -10.02
N ILE A 133 -11.94 -11.86 -9.18
CA ILE A 133 -12.38 -12.57 -7.95
C ILE A 133 -12.72 -11.57 -6.82
N GLN A 134 -12.17 -10.35 -6.86
CA GLN A 134 -12.48 -9.27 -5.93
C GLN A 134 -12.30 -9.63 -4.45
N ILE A 135 -11.12 -10.12 -4.10
CA ILE A 135 -10.73 -10.44 -2.73
C ILE A 135 -9.47 -9.68 -2.34
N ALA A 136 -9.43 -9.20 -1.10
CA ALA A 136 -8.27 -8.58 -0.49
C ALA A 136 -8.18 -8.93 1.00
N ASN A 137 -6.99 -8.78 1.57
CA ASN A 137 -6.76 -8.92 3.00
C ASN A 137 -6.41 -7.55 3.57
N ILE A 138 -7.00 -7.22 4.70
CA ILE A 138 -6.67 -6.05 5.50
C ILE A 138 -6.06 -6.55 6.81
N VAL A 139 -4.81 -6.22 7.04
CA VAL A 139 -4.04 -6.67 8.21
C VAL A 139 -3.79 -5.48 9.13
N ALA A 140 -4.26 -5.57 10.37
CA ALA A 140 -4.04 -4.59 11.41
C ALA A 140 -3.70 -5.30 12.72
N ALA A 141 -2.59 -4.94 13.37
CA ALA A 141 -2.19 -5.51 14.66
C ALA A 141 -3.01 -4.95 15.82
N ASP A 142 -3.34 -3.66 15.77
CA ASP A 142 -4.17 -3.02 16.78
C ASP A 142 -5.62 -3.51 16.72
N GLU A 143 -6.15 -3.99 17.86
CA GLU A 143 -7.48 -4.56 17.95
C GLU A 143 -8.59 -3.52 17.73
N GLU A 144 -8.41 -2.31 18.23
CA GLU A 144 -9.42 -1.26 18.09
C GLU A 144 -9.49 -0.75 16.64
N VAL A 145 -8.35 -0.72 15.94
CA VAL A 145 -8.31 -0.44 14.49
C VAL A 145 -9.04 -1.55 13.73
N ARG A 146 -8.78 -2.84 14.04
CA ARG A 146 -9.50 -3.96 13.40
C ARG A 146 -11.01 -3.86 13.59
N LYS A 147 -11.48 -3.58 14.81
CA LYS A 147 -12.91 -3.40 15.09
C LYS A 147 -13.55 -2.26 14.28
N LYS A 148 -12.83 -1.14 14.12
CA LYS A 148 -13.30 -0.01 13.30
C LYS A 148 -13.40 -0.40 11.82
N ILE A 149 -12.40 -1.09 11.28
CA ILE A 149 -12.39 -1.56 9.89
C ILE A 149 -13.53 -2.56 9.68
N ASP A 150 -13.65 -3.56 10.54
CA ASP A 150 -14.71 -4.57 10.47
C ASP A 150 -16.09 -3.92 10.49
N ARG A 151 -16.32 -2.96 11.39
CA ARG A 151 -17.56 -2.20 11.42
C ARG A 151 -17.80 -1.42 10.11
N ALA A 152 -16.78 -0.76 9.55
CA ALA A 152 -16.92 0.02 8.33
C ALA A 152 -17.29 -0.86 7.12
N ILE A 153 -16.71 -2.06 7.03
CA ILE A 153 -17.02 -3.05 5.99
C ILE A 153 -18.46 -3.55 6.17
N ASN A 154 -18.85 -3.92 7.39
CA ASN A 154 -20.17 -4.50 7.66
C ASN A 154 -21.31 -3.48 7.53
N VAL A 155 -21.09 -2.20 7.84
CA VAL A 155 -22.14 -1.15 7.66
C VAL A 155 -22.58 -1.02 6.21
N ASN A 156 -21.69 -1.29 5.27
CA ASN A 156 -21.97 -1.18 3.85
C ASN A 156 -22.29 -2.54 3.18
N GLU A 157 -22.46 -3.61 3.96
CA GLU A 157 -22.72 -4.98 3.46
C GLU A 157 -21.68 -5.46 2.42
N VAL A 158 -20.42 -5.03 2.55
CA VAL A 158 -19.31 -5.44 1.65
C VAL A 158 -18.40 -6.52 2.27
N CYS A 159 -18.86 -7.11 3.36
CA CYS A 159 -18.13 -8.17 4.06
C CYS A 159 -18.18 -9.53 3.33
N ASP A 160 -19.21 -9.77 2.53
CA ASP A 160 -19.38 -11.02 1.81
C ASP A 160 -18.58 -11.01 0.52
N VAL A 161 -17.55 -11.85 0.48
CA VAL A 161 -16.73 -12.04 -0.72
C VAL A 161 -17.38 -13.03 -1.69
N ASN A 162 -16.93 -13.00 -2.96
CA ASN A 162 -17.35 -13.97 -3.96
C ASN A 162 -17.17 -15.41 -3.45
N SER A 163 -18.10 -16.31 -3.77
CA SER A 163 -18.12 -17.70 -3.30
C SER A 163 -16.83 -18.50 -3.61
N PHE A 164 -16.10 -18.13 -4.66
CA PHE A 164 -14.83 -18.77 -5.04
C PHE A 164 -13.61 -18.02 -4.53
N ALA A 165 -13.81 -16.86 -3.88
CA ALA A 165 -12.73 -15.94 -3.57
C ALA A 165 -11.75 -16.50 -2.55
N VAL A 166 -12.25 -17.15 -1.50
CA VAL A 166 -11.41 -17.72 -0.44
C VAL A 166 -10.58 -18.89 -0.98
N ASP A 167 -11.19 -19.79 -1.72
CA ASP A 167 -10.49 -20.94 -2.32
C ASP A 167 -9.43 -20.47 -3.33
N ALA A 168 -9.75 -19.48 -4.16
CA ALA A 168 -8.81 -18.89 -5.11
C ALA A 168 -7.63 -18.22 -4.41
N LEU A 169 -7.88 -17.49 -3.31
CA LEU A 169 -6.82 -16.86 -2.52
C LEU A 169 -5.91 -17.90 -1.87
N VAL A 170 -6.49 -18.93 -1.26
CA VAL A 170 -5.72 -20.01 -0.60
C VAL A 170 -4.88 -20.77 -1.62
N ALA A 171 -5.44 -21.12 -2.78
CA ALA A 171 -4.70 -21.77 -3.84
C ALA A 171 -3.56 -20.89 -4.39
N ALA A 172 -3.82 -19.60 -4.62
CA ALA A 172 -2.82 -18.66 -5.12
C ALA A 172 -1.61 -18.56 -4.18
N TYR A 173 -1.86 -18.31 -2.90
CA TYR A 173 -0.78 -18.16 -1.92
C TYR A 173 -0.17 -19.49 -1.44
N GLY A 174 -0.92 -20.57 -1.45
CA GLY A 174 -0.45 -21.88 -0.99
C GLY A 174 0.24 -22.72 -2.06
N GLU A 175 -0.14 -22.55 -3.33
CA GLU A 175 0.29 -23.44 -4.43
C GLU A 175 0.82 -22.67 -5.65
N GLY A 176 0.71 -21.33 -5.68
CA GLY A 176 1.02 -20.51 -6.84
C GLY A 176 2.47 -20.07 -7.00
N GLU A 177 3.42 -20.50 -6.15
CA GLU A 177 4.80 -20.01 -6.14
C GLU A 177 5.51 -20.23 -7.48
N GLU A 178 5.44 -21.42 -8.05
CA GLU A 178 6.09 -21.74 -9.32
C GLU A 178 5.57 -20.86 -10.47
N TRP A 179 4.25 -20.70 -10.55
CA TRP A 179 3.60 -19.85 -11.53
C TRP A 179 4.04 -18.38 -11.37
N LEU A 180 4.11 -17.88 -10.15
CA LEU A 180 4.53 -16.51 -9.86
C LEU A 180 5.99 -16.26 -10.26
N GLU A 181 6.88 -17.18 -9.96
CA GLU A 181 8.30 -17.06 -10.32
C GLU A 181 8.50 -17.12 -11.85
N GLU A 182 7.71 -17.92 -12.58
CA GLU A 182 7.70 -17.90 -14.04
C GLU A 182 7.18 -16.58 -14.61
N LEU A 183 6.09 -16.05 -14.05
CA LEU A 183 5.56 -14.74 -14.42
C LEU A 183 6.60 -13.63 -14.21
N LYS A 184 7.26 -13.60 -13.07
CA LYS A 184 8.30 -12.61 -12.75
C LYS A 184 9.46 -12.67 -13.75
N ARG A 185 9.91 -13.86 -14.10
CA ARG A 185 10.95 -14.06 -15.14
C ARG A 185 10.51 -13.53 -16.50
N TYR A 186 9.28 -13.83 -16.91
CA TYR A 186 8.71 -13.35 -18.16
C TYR A 186 8.58 -11.81 -18.18
N LEU A 187 8.04 -11.22 -17.12
CA LEU A 187 7.89 -9.76 -17.01
C LEU A 187 9.24 -9.04 -16.99
N TYR A 188 10.22 -9.59 -16.28
CA TYR A 188 11.56 -9.03 -16.25
C TYR A 188 12.24 -9.08 -17.63
N GLY A 189 12.09 -10.19 -18.36
CA GLY A 189 12.59 -10.29 -19.74
C GLY A 189 11.96 -9.25 -20.69
N ASN A 190 10.67 -8.93 -20.52
CA ASN A 190 10.01 -7.86 -21.27
C ASN A 190 10.51 -6.46 -20.88
N TYR A 191 10.90 -6.28 -19.64
CA TYR A 191 11.45 -5.00 -19.17
C TYR A 191 12.86 -4.72 -19.72
N GLU A 192 13.66 -5.76 -19.93
CA GLU A 192 15.02 -5.63 -20.49
C GLU A 192 15.06 -5.42 -22.02
N THR A 193 13.93 -5.55 -22.73
CA THR A 193 13.80 -5.38 -24.18
C THR A 193 13.46 -3.95 -24.58
#